data_361a8499505b4e2e6296976ef65a20d3
#
_entry.id   361a8499505b4e2e6296976ef65a20d3
#
_cell.length_a   1.000
_cell.length_b   1.000
_cell.length_c   1.000
_cell.angle_alpha   90.00
_cell.angle_beta   90.00
_cell.angle_gamma   90.00
#
_symmetry.space_group_name_H-M   'P 1'
#
loop_
_entity.id
_entity.type
_entity.pdbx_description
1 polymer ?
#
loop_
_entity_poly.entity_id
_entity_poly.type
_entity_poly.pdbx_seq_one_letter_code
_entity_poly.pdbx_strand_id
1 'polypeptide(L)'
;MTGEAGYWDSQADTFDHQPDHGLLDPRIRQTWRRLLLAELPPAPAAIADLGCGTGTLSVLLAAEGYAVTGLDFAPQMIRAARAKARAAGVSARFELSNAAAPTLPAASFDVVLARHVLWAMPDTDDALEAWLRLLLPGGLLLLVEGRWSTGAGLTAQEAGQAVLRHRSDATISVLSDPALWGAPVTDERYLLVSRR
;
A
#
# COMPACT_ATOMS: atom_id res chain seq x y z
N MET A 1 -0.69 -8.00 18.91
CA MET A 1 -1.57 -8.28 17.75
C MET A 1 -3.07 -8.10 18.03
N THR A 2 -3.66 -8.64 19.11
CA THR A 2 -5.11 -8.44 19.38
C THR A 2 -5.50 -6.99 19.69
N GLY A 3 -4.64 -6.20 20.35
CA GLY A 3 -4.90 -4.78 20.64
C GLY A 3 -4.83 -3.87 19.41
N GLU A 4 -3.91 -4.14 18.48
CA GLU A 4 -3.73 -3.35 17.25
C GLU A 4 -4.86 -3.61 16.26
N ALA A 5 -5.29 -4.88 16.08
CA ALA A 5 -6.43 -5.19 15.24
C ALA A 5 -7.71 -4.52 15.74
N GLY A 6 -7.93 -4.49 17.06
CA GLY A 6 -9.07 -3.79 17.67
C GLY A 6 -9.05 -2.28 17.44
N TYR A 7 -7.87 -1.65 17.46
CA TYR A 7 -7.73 -0.24 17.12
C TYR A 7 -8.15 0.02 15.66
N TRP A 8 -7.58 -0.71 14.69
CA TRP A 8 -7.91 -0.52 13.28
C TRP A 8 -9.36 -0.91 12.94
N ASP A 9 -9.90 -1.93 13.60
CA ASP A 9 -11.33 -2.26 13.48
C ASP A 9 -12.22 -1.08 13.88
N SER A 10 -11.86 -0.36 14.94
CA SER A 10 -12.62 0.82 15.38
C SER A 10 -12.50 2.02 14.42
N GLN A 11 -11.46 2.07 13.61
CA GLN A 11 -11.24 3.13 12.62
C GLN A 11 -11.95 2.88 11.27
N ALA A 12 -12.35 1.64 10.97
CA ALA A 12 -12.78 1.24 9.64
C ALA A 12 -13.93 2.09 9.07
N ASP A 13 -14.90 2.50 9.91
CA ASP A 13 -16.06 3.27 9.49
C ASP A 13 -15.72 4.73 9.11
N THR A 14 -14.64 5.28 9.67
CA THR A 14 -14.23 6.67 9.43
C THR A 14 -12.95 6.80 8.63
N PHE A 15 -12.27 5.70 8.38
CA PHE A 15 -10.95 5.67 7.73
C PHE A 15 -10.94 6.40 6.39
N ASP A 16 -11.97 6.20 5.58
CA ASP A 16 -12.11 6.82 4.27
C ASP A 16 -12.41 8.32 4.29
N HIS A 17 -12.73 8.89 5.44
CA HIS A 17 -12.99 10.35 5.56
C HIS A 17 -11.70 11.18 5.43
N GLN A 18 -10.54 10.57 5.68
CA GLN A 18 -9.26 11.24 5.39
C GLN A 18 -9.05 11.29 3.87
N PRO A 19 -8.69 12.46 3.32
CA PRO A 19 -8.60 12.66 1.86
C PRO A 19 -7.69 11.66 1.14
N ASP A 20 -6.55 11.33 1.74
CA ASP A 20 -5.55 10.42 1.20
C ASP A 20 -5.85 8.94 1.48
N HIS A 21 -6.77 8.62 2.40
CA HIS A 21 -7.18 7.23 2.67
C HIS A 21 -8.31 6.77 1.75
N GLY A 22 -9.44 7.49 1.76
CA GLY A 22 -10.63 7.10 1.02
C GLY A 22 -10.61 7.51 -0.45
N LEU A 23 -9.82 8.52 -0.80
CA LEU A 23 -9.77 9.11 -2.14
C LEU A 23 -11.17 9.46 -2.67
N LEU A 24 -12.03 10.00 -1.79
CA LEU A 24 -13.42 10.32 -2.12
C LEU A 24 -13.52 11.51 -3.08
N ASP A 25 -12.60 12.48 -2.97
CA ASP A 25 -12.48 13.57 -3.95
C ASP A 25 -11.96 13.00 -5.28
N PRO A 26 -12.70 13.19 -6.40
CA PRO A 26 -12.29 12.70 -7.71
C PRO A 26 -10.93 13.26 -8.19
N ARG A 27 -10.56 14.47 -7.76
CA ARG A 27 -9.29 15.12 -8.13
C ARG A 27 -8.12 14.42 -7.43
N ILE A 28 -8.24 14.17 -6.13
CA ILE A 28 -7.25 13.43 -5.34
C ILE A 28 -7.11 12.03 -5.91
N ARG A 29 -8.23 11.33 -6.13
CA ARG A 29 -8.25 9.99 -6.73
C ARG A 29 -7.55 9.95 -8.08
N GLN A 30 -7.80 10.92 -8.96
CA GLN A 30 -7.16 10.99 -10.26
C GLN A 30 -5.65 11.26 -10.16
N THR A 31 -5.21 12.02 -9.16
CA THR A 31 -3.78 12.28 -8.93
C THR A 31 -3.08 11.00 -8.43
N TRP A 32 -3.67 10.28 -7.47
CA TRP A 32 -3.18 8.97 -7.05
C TRP A 32 -3.15 7.95 -8.19
N ARG A 33 -4.22 7.92 -8.99
CA ARG A 33 -4.28 7.06 -10.17
C ARG A 33 -3.09 7.31 -11.11
N ARG A 34 -2.83 8.57 -11.46
CA ARG A 34 -1.71 8.95 -12.34
C ARG A 34 -0.36 8.57 -11.74
N LEU A 35 -0.16 8.85 -10.44
CA LEU A 35 1.06 8.50 -9.71
C LEU A 35 1.35 7.00 -9.81
N LEU A 36 0.38 6.16 -9.46
CA LEU A 36 0.56 4.72 -9.43
C LEU A 36 0.76 4.15 -10.83
N LEU A 37 -0.07 4.54 -11.81
CA LEU A 37 0.02 4.01 -13.17
C LEU A 37 1.31 4.41 -13.90
N ALA A 38 1.99 5.48 -13.48
CA ALA A 38 3.29 5.87 -14.02
C ALA A 38 4.41 4.88 -13.65
N GLU A 39 4.26 4.18 -12.53
CA GLU A 39 5.27 3.23 -12.03
C GLU A 39 4.94 1.78 -12.31
N LEU A 40 3.66 1.44 -12.40
CA LEU A 40 3.19 0.07 -12.56
C LEU A 40 3.43 -0.48 -13.97
N PRO A 41 3.67 -1.80 -14.12
CA PRO A 41 3.66 -2.44 -15.42
C PRO A 41 2.28 -2.31 -16.06
N PRO A 42 2.16 -2.46 -17.40
CA PRO A 42 0.86 -2.48 -18.06
C PRO A 42 -0.07 -3.57 -17.51
N ALA A 43 -1.35 -3.27 -17.40
CA ALA A 43 -2.36 -4.27 -17.07
C ALA A 43 -2.54 -5.27 -18.25
N PRO A 44 -2.91 -6.53 -17.99
CA PRO A 44 -3.12 -7.09 -16.66
C PRO A 44 -1.80 -7.48 -15.99
N ALA A 45 -1.65 -7.16 -14.69
CA ALA A 45 -0.56 -7.61 -13.84
C ALA A 45 -1.12 -7.96 -12.46
N ALA A 46 -0.48 -8.88 -11.76
CA ALA A 46 -0.88 -9.32 -10.43
C ALA A 46 -0.26 -8.42 -9.35
N ILE A 47 -1.08 -7.84 -8.50
CA ILE A 47 -0.66 -6.94 -7.42
C ILE A 47 -1.05 -7.51 -6.06
N ALA A 48 -0.08 -7.62 -5.15
CA ALA A 48 -0.33 -7.81 -3.72
C ALA A 48 -0.32 -6.44 -3.03
N ASP A 49 -1.46 -6.04 -2.46
CA ASP A 49 -1.62 -4.79 -1.69
C ASP A 49 -1.60 -5.13 -0.20
N LEU A 50 -0.46 -4.93 0.44
CA LEU A 50 -0.19 -5.34 1.81
C LEU A 50 -0.57 -4.25 2.81
N GLY A 51 -1.43 -4.58 3.79
CA GLY A 51 -2.07 -3.60 4.65
C GLY A 51 -3.06 -2.73 3.89
N CYS A 52 -3.91 -3.35 3.08
CA CYS A 52 -4.80 -2.66 2.14
C CYS A 52 -5.87 -1.77 2.80
N GLY A 53 -6.07 -1.88 4.13
CA GLY A 53 -7.09 -1.16 4.86
C GLY A 53 -8.49 -1.40 4.27
N THR A 54 -9.24 -0.34 4.03
CA THR A 54 -10.57 -0.37 3.39
C THR A 54 -10.52 -0.63 1.89
N GLY A 55 -9.35 -1.01 1.33
CA GLY A 55 -9.18 -1.44 -0.06
C GLY A 55 -9.21 -0.32 -1.10
N THR A 56 -8.98 0.92 -0.72
CA THR A 56 -9.08 2.06 -1.65
C THR A 56 -8.16 1.95 -2.85
N LEU A 57 -6.84 1.65 -2.63
CA LEU A 57 -5.91 1.46 -3.75
C LEU A 57 -6.18 0.17 -4.50
N SER A 58 -6.51 -0.92 -3.79
CA SER A 58 -6.91 -2.18 -4.42
C SER A 58 -8.07 -2.00 -5.40
N VAL A 59 -9.12 -1.28 -5.01
CA VAL A 59 -10.29 -1.01 -5.86
C VAL A 59 -9.95 -0.09 -7.02
N LEU A 60 -9.14 0.95 -6.76
CA LEU A 60 -8.64 1.85 -7.81
C LEU A 60 -7.91 1.07 -8.91
N LEU A 61 -6.97 0.20 -8.51
CA LEU A 61 -6.14 -0.57 -9.45
C LEU A 61 -6.93 -1.69 -10.14
N ALA A 62 -7.87 -2.33 -9.44
CA ALA A 62 -8.76 -3.31 -10.06
C ALA A 62 -9.65 -2.68 -11.15
N ALA A 63 -10.07 -1.42 -10.98
CA ALA A 63 -10.80 -0.67 -11.99
C ALA A 63 -9.94 -0.36 -13.25
N GLU A 64 -8.62 -0.36 -13.12
CA GLU A 64 -7.66 -0.21 -14.22
C GLU A 64 -7.29 -1.56 -14.88
N GLY A 65 -7.90 -2.66 -14.46
CA GLY A 65 -7.69 -3.98 -15.05
C GLY A 65 -6.59 -4.83 -14.40
N TYR A 66 -6.05 -4.42 -13.25
CA TYR A 66 -5.08 -5.24 -12.50
C TYR A 66 -5.76 -6.36 -11.72
N ALA A 67 -5.06 -7.49 -11.57
CA ALA A 67 -5.48 -8.60 -10.72
C ALA A 67 -4.99 -8.35 -9.28
N VAL A 68 -5.82 -7.72 -8.44
CA VAL A 68 -5.40 -7.27 -7.10
C VAL A 68 -5.84 -8.24 -6.01
N THR A 69 -4.89 -8.57 -5.11
CA THR A 69 -5.14 -9.26 -3.85
C THR A 69 -4.69 -8.35 -2.70
N GLY A 70 -5.65 -7.84 -1.93
CA GLY A 70 -5.41 -7.02 -0.74
C GLY A 70 -5.36 -7.86 0.53
N LEU A 71 -4.39 -7.59 1.40
CA LEU A 71 -4.28 -8.19 2.73
C LEU A 71 -4.43 -7.11 3.80
N ASP A 72 -5.18 -7.42 4.85
CA ASP A 72 -5.20 -6.64 6.08
C ASP A 72 -5.47 -7.57 7.27
N PHE A 73 -4.96 -7.21 8.45
CA PHE A 73 -5.14 -8.02 9.65
C PHE A 73 -6.37 -7.62 10.48
N ALA A 74 -7.05 -6.51 10.13
CA ALA A 74 -8.25 -6.01 10.78
C ALA A 74 -9.51 -6.50 10.03
N PRO A 75 -10.38 -7.32 10.66
CA PRO A 75 -11.57 -7.87 10.00
C PRO A 75 -12.52 -6.82 9.45
N GLN A 76 -12.67 -5.66 10.13
CA GLN A 76 -13.58 -4.60 9.67
C GLN A 76 -13.04 -3.89 8.42
N MET A 77 -11.70 -3.71 8.33
CA MET A 77 -11.04 -3.19 7.12
C MET A 77 -11.33 -4.11 5.92
N ILE A 78 -11.14 -5.41 6.05
CA ILE A 78 -11.43 -6.39 5.00
C ILE A 78 -12.92 -6.39 4.62
N ARG A 79 -13.83 -6.23 5.59
CA ARG A 79 -15.26 -6.12 5.31
C ARG A 79 -15.57 -4.88 4.48
N ALA A 80 -15.01 -3.72 4.86
CA ALA A 80 -15.16 -2.46 4.13
C ALA A 80 -14.58 -2.56 2.71
N ALA A 81 -13.39 -3.15 2.56
CA ALA A 81 -12.74 -3.37 1.27
C ALA A 81 -13.60 -4.20 0.32
N ARG A 82 -14.16 -5.31 0.80
CA ARG A 82 -15.07 -6.17 0.02
C ARG A 82 -16.37 -5.43 -0.38
N ALA A 83 -16.91 -4.61 0.53
CA ALA A 83 -18.09 -3.80 0.24
C ALA A 83 -17.79 -2.75 -0.83
N LYS A 84 -16.65 -2.06 -0.72
CA LYS A 84 -16.19 -1.05 -1.68
C LYS A 84 -15.99 -1.65 -3.08
N ALA A 85 -15.35 -2.81 -3.19
CA ALA A 85 -15.14 -3.48 -4.48
C ALA A 85 -16.47 -3.88 -5.13
N ARG A 86 -17.42 -4.43 -4.34
CA ARG A 86 -18.76 -4.74 -4.85
C ARG A 86 -19.49 -3.48 -5.33
N ALA A 87 -19.45 -2.41 -4.56
CA ALA A 87 -20.10 -1.14 -4.92
C ALA A 87 -19.49 -0.52 -6.19
N ALA A 88 -18.19 -0.68 -6.40
CA ALA A 88 -17.49 -0.24 -7.60
C ALA A 88 -17.64 -1.20 -8.79
N GLY A 89 -18.24 -2.38 -8.63
CA GLY A 89 -18.39 -3.38 -9.68
C GLY A 89 -17.07 -3.97 -10.17
N VAL A 90 -16.02 -3.99 -9.32
CA VAL A 90 -14.70 -4.51 -9.68
C VAL A 90 -14.41 -5.83 -9.00
N SER A 91 -13.54 -6.64 -9.63
CA SER A 91 -13.05 -7.90 -9.08
C SER A 91 -11.69 -7.68 -8.41
N ALA A 92 -11.67 -7.72 -7.08
CA ALA A 92 -10.47 -7.75 -6.27
C ALA A 92 -10.64 -8.79 -5.15
N ARG A 93 -9.55 -9.46 -4.77
CA ARG A 93 -9.54 -10.40 -3.64
C ARG A 93 -9.12 -9.67 -2.38
N PHE A 94 -9.72 -10.04 -1.25
CA PHE A 94 -9.33 -9.49 0.05
C PHE A 94 -9.26 -10.63 1.07
N GLU A 95 -8.11 -10.73 1.74
CA GLU A 95 -7.82 -11.80 2.70
C GLU A 95 -7.43 -11.22 4.05
N LEU A 96 -7.93 -11.85 5.11
CA LEU A 96 -7.53 -11.52 6.47
C LEU A 96 -6.18 -12.17 6.74
N SER A 97 -5.12 -11.36 6.74
CA SER A 97 -3.73 -11.82 6.91
C SER A 97 -2.84 -10.71 7.45
N ASN A 98 -1.79 -11.09 8.17
CA ASN A 98 -0.81 -10.15 8.69
C ASN A 98 0.22 -9.80 7.61
N ALA A 99 0.39 -8.51 7.32
CA ALA A 99 1.40 -8.02 6.38
C ALA A 99 2.84 -8.37 6.80
N ALA A 100 3.13 -8.50 8.11
CA ALA A 100 4.45 -8.94 8.57
C ALA A 100 4.80 -10.39 8.17
N ALA A 101 3.80 -11.24 7.94
CA ALA A 101 3.98 -12.62 7.51
C ALA A 101 2.84 -13.02 6.55
N PRO A 102 2.84 -12.48 5.32
CA PRO A 102 1.77 -12.70 4.37
C PRO A 102 1.69 -14.17 3.96
N THR A 103 0.46 -14.71 3.91
CA THR A 103 0.19 -16.11 3.58
C THR A 103 0.01 -16.34 2.07
N LEU A 104 0.32 -15.35 1.25
CA LEU A 104 0.24 -15.45 -0.21
C LEU A 104 1.34 -16.34 -0.80
N PRO A 105 1.09 -16.96 -1.97
CA PRO A 105 2.08 -17.82 -2.61
C PRO A 105 3.31 -17.02 -3.07
N ALA A 106 4.49 -17.61 -2.89
CA ALA A 106 5.74 -17.03 -3.37
C ALA A 106 5.77 -16.94 -4.90
N ALA A 107 6.55 -15.99 -5.44
CA ALA A 107 6.77 -15.79 -6.87
C ALA A 107 5.47 -15.79 -7.70
N SER A 108 4.47 -15.03 -7.25
CA SER A 108 3.13 -15.02 -7.85
C SER A 108 2.61 -13.63 -8.20
N PHE A 109 3.37 -12.58 -7.89
CA PHE A 109 2.94 -11.20 -8.11
C PHE A 109 3.98 -10.42 -8.92
N ASP A 110 3.49 -9.63 -9.85
CA ASP A 110 4.30 -8.68 -10.61
C ASP A 110 4.68 -7.47 -9.75
N VAL A 111 3.80 -7.13 -8.79
CA VAL A 111 3.94 -5.97 -7.92
C VAL A 111 3.58 -6.33 -6.48
N VAL A 112 4.41 -5.88 -5.55
CA VAL A 112 4.04 -5.72 -4.13
C VAL A 112 3.90 -4.24 -3.85
N LEU A 113 2.71 -3.85 -3.42
CA LEU A 113 2.33 -2.49 -3.02
C LEU A 113 2.10 -2.46 -1.51
N ALA A 114 2.62 -1.45 -0.84
CA ALA A 114 2.23 -1.13 0.53
C ALA A 114 2.17 0.39 0.71
N ARG A 115 1.14 0.87 1.41
CA ARG A 115 0.99 2.29 1.74
C ARG A 115 0.82 2.49 3.24
N HIS A 116 1.80 3.17 3.85
CA HIS A 116 1.85 3.47 5.27
C HIS A 116 1.84 2.20 6.16
N VAL A 117 2.60 1.19 5.75
CA VAL A 117 2.61 -0.14 6.39
C VAL A 117 3.99 -0.55 6.89
N LEU A 118 5.06 -0.32 6.10
CA LEU A 118 6.40 -0.80 6.44
C LEU A 118 6.89 -0.27 7.80
N TRP A 119 6.60 1.00 8.10
CA TRP A 119 6.99 1.63 9.36
C TRP A 119 6.37 0.97 10.60
N ALA A 120 5.21 0.31 10.45
CA ALA A 120 4.48 -0.34 11.52
C ALA A 120 4.86 -1.82 11.70
N MET A 121 5.77 -2.33 10.89
CA MET A 121 6.23 -3.70 11.01
C MET A 121 7.12 -3.88 12.24
N PRO A 122 6.99 -5.00 12.96
CA PRO A 122 7.84 -5.31 14.13
C PRO A 122 9.34 -5.32 13.78
N ASP A 123 9.66 -5.83 12.59
CA ASP A 123 10.98 -5.82 11.98
C ASP A 123 10.82 -5.51 10.48
N THR A 124 11.50 -4.47 10.02
CA THR A 124 11.39 -4.02 8.62
C THR A 124 12.14 -4.95 7.66
N ASP A 125 13.22 -5.57 8.09
CA ASP A 125 14.00 -6.49 7.25
C ASP A 125 13.26 -7.81 7.05
N ASP A 126 12.72 -8.39 8.12
CA ASP A 126 11.90 -9.60 8.05
C ASP A 126 10.65 -9.37 7.15
N ALA A 127 10.01 -8.21 7.30
CA ALA A 127 8.86 -7.85 6.48
C ALA A 127 9.24 -7.70 5.00
N LEU A 128 10.31 -6.99 4.70
CA LEU A 128 10.80 -6.83 3.32
C LEU A 128 11.17 -8.17 2.71
N GLU A 129 11.87 -9.05 3.42
CA GLU A 129 12.17 -10.40 2.94
C GLU A 129 10.89 -11.18 2.61
N ALA A 130 9.89 -11.15 3.51
CA ALA A 130 8.61 -11.81 3.28
C ALA A 130 7.85 -11.23 2.08
N TRP A 131 7.88 -9.92 1.88
CA TRP A 131 7.23 -9.23 0.76
C TRP A 131 7.92 -9.51 -0.58
N LEU A 132 9.25 -9.47 -0.60
CA LEU A 132 10.03 -9.73 -1.80
C LEU A 132 9.91 -11.17 -2.29
N ARG A 133 9.68 -12.14 -1.39
CA ARG A 133 9.39 -13.54 -1.79
C ARG A 133 8.10 -13.69 -2.60
N LEU A 134 7.16 -12.76 -2.48
CA LEU A 134 5.92 -12.78 -3.26
C LEU A 134 6.13 -12.41 -4.72
N LEU A 135 7.20 -11.64 -5.01
CA LEU A 135 7.47 -11.10 -6.33
C LEU A 135 7.95 -12.19 -7.29
N LEU A 136 7.47 -12.12 -8.51
CA LEU A 136 8.08 -12.77 -9.67
C LEU A 136 9.48 -12.22 -9.91
N PRO A 137 10.37 -12.98 -10.59
CA PRO A 137 11.66 -12.43 -11.01
C PRO A 137 11.50 -11.14 -11.80
N GLY A 138 12.17 -10.06 -11.36
CA GLY A 138 12.02 -8.72 -11.93
C GLY A 138 10.76 -7.95 -11.48
N GLY A 139 10.02 -8.49 -10.54
CA GLY A 139 8.83 -7.84 -9.99
C GLY A 139 9.15 -6.56 -9.22
N LEU A 140 8.16 -5.69 -9.14
CA LEU A 140 8.22 -4.33 -8.60
C LEU A 140 7.83 -4.31 -7.13
N LEU A 141 8.67 -3.72 -6.27
CA LEU A 141 8.28 -3.26 -4.94
C LEU A 141 7.93 -1.77 -5.02
N LEU A 142 6.73 -1.39 -4.58
CA LEU A 142 6.23 -0.02 -4.57
C LEU A 142 5.72 0.33 -3.18
N LEU A 143 6.40 1.27 -2.51
CA LEU A 143 6.07 1.70 -1.15
C LEU A 143 5.69 3.18 -1.16
N VAL A 144 4.57 3.51 -0.55
CA VAL A 144 4.22 4.89 -0.20
C VAL A 144 4.34 5.02 1.31
N GLU A 145 5.28 5.83 1.75
CA GLU A 145 5.60 5.96 3.17
C GLU A 145 5.85 7.43 3.55
N GLY A 146 6.10 7.67 4.81
CA GLY A 146 6.43 9.00 5.31
C GLY A 146 6.95 8.99 6.74
N ARG A 147 7.45 10.15 7.15
CA ARG A 147 7.78 10.48 8.53
C ARG A 147 6.84 11.57 9.00
N TRP A 148 5.86 11.21 9.81
CA TRP A 148 4.81 12.14 10.23
C TRP A 148 5.30 13.08 11.34
N SER A 149 4.64 14.23 11.45
CA SER A 149 4.91 15.24 12.49
C SER A 149 4.79 14.70 13.93
N THR A 150 4.09 13.59 14.12
CA THR A 150 4.01 12.85 15.39
C THR A 150 5.30 12.14 15.77
N GLY A 151 6.27 12.04 14.84
CA GLY A 151 7.49 11.26 15.01
C GLY A 151 7.34 9.78 14.60
N ALA A 152 6.16 9.34 14.24
CA ALA A 152 5.94 8.01 13.66
C ALA A 152 6.36 7.95 12.18
N GLY A 153 6.55 6.75 11.65
CA GLY A 153 6.93 6.56 10.25
C GLY A 153 8.43 6.38 10.05
N LEU A 154 8.83 6.16 8.80
CA LEU A 154 10.20 6.05 8.34
C LEU A 154 10.55 7.26 7.47
N THR A 155 11.75 7.79 7.62
CA THR A 155 12.30 8.74 6.65
C THR A 155 12.56 8.04 5.32
N ALA A 156 12.62 8.79 4.23
CA ALA A 156 12.99 8.28 2.92
C ALA A 156 14.37 7.59 2.93
N GLN A 157 15.32 8.14 3.71
CA GLN A 157 16.64 7.56 3.88
C GLN A 157 16.58 6.21 4.59
N GLU A 158 15.86 6.10 5.70
CA GLU A 158 15.72 4.85 6.46
C GLU A 158 15.07 3.76 5.62
N ALA A 159 13.96 4.06 4.94
CA ALA A 159 13.27 3.12 4.06
C ALA A 159 14.14 2.71 2.86
N GLY A 160 14.83 3.66 2.23
CA GLY A 160 15.76 3.38 1.14
C GLY A 160 16.90 2.45 1.55
N GLN A 161 17.51 2.70 2.72
CA GLN A 161 18.55 1.83 3.27
C GLN A 161 18.02 0.44 3.61
N ALA A 162 16.79 0.33 4.16
CA ALA A 162 16.17 -0.94 4.42
C ALA A 162 15.99 -1.75 3.12
N VAL A 163 15.43 -1.15 2.09
CA VAL A 163 15.22 -1.81 0.78
C VAL A 163 16.56 -2.22 0.14
N LEU A 164 17.59 -1.36 0.19
CA LEU A 164 18.91 -1.63 -0.39
C LEU A 164 19.70 -2.76 0.31
N ARG A 165 19.28 -3.22 1.49
CA ARG A 165 19.82 -4.45 2.08
C ARG A 165 19.37 -5.72 1.35
N HIS A 166 18.26 -5.67 0.64
CA HIS A 166 17.62 -6.81 -0.02
C HIS A 166 17.56 -6.68 -1.54
N ARG A 167 17.70 -5.46 -2.07
CA ARG A 167 17.56 -5.11 -3.49
C ARG A 167 18.76 -4.30 -3.96
N SER A 168 19.03 -4.31 -5.26
CA SER A 168 20.15 -3.55 -5.84
C SER A 168 19.79 -2.12 -6.22
N ASP A 169 18.50 -1.75 -6.17
CA ASP A 169 18.02 -0.41 -6.48
C ASP A 169 16.90 0.05 -5.54
N ALA A 170 16.86 1.35 -5.29
CA ALA A 170 15.74 2.01 -4.62
C ALA A 170 15.67 3.45 -5.14
N THR A 171 14.63 3.76 -5.89
CA THR A 171 14.36 5.13 -6.37
C THR A 171 13.31 5.78 -5.48
N ILE A 172 13.61 6.97 -4.99
CA ILE A 172 12.73 7.71 -4.07
C ILE A 172 12.28 9.00 -4.72
N SER A 173 10.98 9.25 -4.72
CA SER A 173 10.34 10.47 -5.18
C SER A 173 9.56 11.13 -4.04
N VAL A 174 9.86 12.38 -3.73
CA VAL A 174 9.14 13.14 -2.70
C VAL A 174 7.72 13.44 -3.20
N LEU A 175 6.72 13.21 -2.34
CA LEU A 175 5.30 13.42 -2.62
C LEU A 175 4.80 14.69 -1.91
N SER A 176 5.27 15.85 -2.34
CA SER A 176 4.90 17.16 -1.76
C SER A 176 3.68 17.81 -2.42
N ASP A 177 3.14 17.23 -3.51
CA ASP A 177 1.98 17.78 -4.21
C ASP A 177 0.72 17.72 -3.32
N PRO A 178 0.12 18.88 -2.93
CA PRO A 178 -1.10 18.91 -2.14
C PRO A 178 -2.28 18.16 -2.77
N ALA A 179 -2.27 17.99 -4.09
CA ALA A 179 -3.30 17.26 -4.81
C ALA A 179 -3.34 15.76 -4.49
N LEU A 180 -2.28 15.21 -3.87
CA LEU A 180 -2.28 13.83 -3.36
C LEU A 180 -2.97 13.73 -1.98
N TRP A 181 -2.92 14.79 -1.18
CA TRP A 181 -3.23 14.76 0.24
C TRP A 181 -4.49 15.55 0.62
N GLY A 182 -5.04 16.34 -0.32
CA GLY A 182 -6.17 17.22 -0.10
C GLY A 182 -5.82 18.53 0.62
N ALA A 183 -4.58 18.67 1.08
CA ALA A 183 -4.05 19.88 1.74
C ALA A 183 -2.50 19.90 1.59
N PRO A 184 -1.84 21.06 1.78
CA PRO A 184 -0.40 21.10 1.92
C PRO A 184 0.09 20.22 3.06
N VAL A 185 1.14 19.45 2.82
CA VAL A 185 1.82 18.62 3.83
C VAL A 185 3.15 19.25 4.21
N THR A 186 3.48 19.18 5.50
CA THR A 186 4.73 19.70 6.06
C THR A 186 5.65 18.59 6.55
N ASP A 187 5.14 17.39 6.65
CA ASP A 187 5.89 16.18 6.99
C ASP A 187 6.45 15.52 5.72
N GLU A 188 7.38 14.60 5.92
CA GLU A 188 8.00 13.89 4.81
C GLU A 188 7.04 12.83 4.27
N ARG A 189 6.77 12.85 2.96
CA ARG A 189 5.99 11.85 2.23
C ARG A 189 6.74 11.47 0.96
N TYR A 190 6.82 10.19 0.65
CA TYR A 190 7.57 9.73 -0.51
C TYR A 190 6.99 8.43 -1.10
N LEU A 191 7.30 8.24 -2.37
CA LEU A 191 7.15 7.00 -3.09
C LEU A 191 8.55 6.38 -3.22
N LEU A 192 8.69 5.12 -2.83
CA LEU A 192 9.87 4.31 -3.06
C LEU A 192 9.54 3.20 -4.05
N VAL A 193 10.37 3.08 -5.07
CA VAL A 193 10.24 2.09 -6.14
C VAL A 193 11.54 1.30 -6.26
N SER A 194 11.44 -0.05 -6.26
CA SER A 194 12.58 -0.95 -6.49
C SER A 194 12.19 -2.02 -7.50
N ARG A 195 13.05 -2.22 -8.52
CA ARG A 195 12.83 -3.16 -9.64
C ARG A 195 13.82 -4.31 -9.68
N ARG A 196 14.85 -4.25 -8.85
CA ARG A 196 15.95 -5.26 -8.84
C ARG A 196 16.51 -5.50 -7.45
#